data_ea8866625893038b4b25de0a7db74427
#
_entry.id   ea8866625893038b4b25de0a7db74427
#
_cell.length_a   1.000
_cell.length_b   1.000
_cell.length_c   1.000
_cell.angle_alpha   90.00
_cell.angle_beta   90.00
_cell.angle_gamma   90.00
#
_symmetry.space_group_name_H-M   'P 1'
#
loop_
_entity.id
_entity.type
_entity.pdbx_description
1 polymer ?
#
loop_
_entity_poly.entity_id
_entity_poly.type
_entity_poly.pdbx_seq_one_letter_code
_entity_poly.pdbx_strand_id
1 'polypeptide(L)'
;YIPTDKNLAFLKEQLKAGNELTKKWMPRLTGKEKRYAKALCKMWEISEKEYRKLIKTDSTVEFKLSYAEQEEGTPLNELFNKGNFKHPLVNEIDFEKMPSLAMTKYTHAFSTREDLKERFADYIQKVKENKAKVHTSTTDVYDGYKVATRGVSSEAKEVIANKIVDDKTIGVEMNAICIVDSSGSMGWGGYNKDSLLGRAYSIAYGIAIKSTYAPNQVISFSSRPQLMTIKGNTLKEKYESMYTGDCSNTDFGRVMELLRGLKKYPEYLIVLSDMEFDVGSNRSKEETMRIFKKHGAETKIIWWNLNDRNKTGPEFDEYGNIYLSGYNLQILKLLENKFDMTLYIDKILEKYKKDIDF
;
A
#
# COMPACT_ATOMS: atom_id res chain seq x y z
N TYR A 1 -14.67 -8.81 -12.58
CA TYR A 1 -14.76 -10.11 -13.26
C TYR A 1 -16.23 -10.48 -13.40
N ILE A 2 -16.76 -10.49 -14.63
CA ILE A 2 -18.14 -10.93 -14.87
C ILE A 2 -18.08 -12.45 -15.07
N PRO A 3 -18.71 -13.26 -14.23
CA PRO A 3 -18.72 -14.70 -14.40
C PRO A 3 -19.56 -15.05 -15.64
N THR A 4 -18.90 -15.55 -16.67
CA THR A 4 -19.57 -16.13 -17.84
C THR A 4 -19.61 -17.66 -17.70
N ASP A 5 -20.56 -18.32 -18.33
CA ASP A 5 -20.65 -19.78 -18.31
C ASP A 5 -19.35 -20.46 -18.77
N LYS A 6 -18.67 -19.86 -19.75
CA LYS A 6 -17.37 -20.34 -20.23
C LYS A 6 -16.29 -20.27 -19.13
N ASN A 7 -16.23 -19.15 -18.39
CA ASN A 7 -15.26 -18.99 -17.31
C ASN A 7 -15.55 -19.91 -16.12
N LEU A 8 -16.83 -20.12 -15.82
CA LEU A 8 -17.26 -21.04 -14.76
C LEU A 8 -16.99 -22.49 -15.10
N ALA A 9 -17.18 -22.89 -16.36
CA ALA A 9 -16.80 -24.21 -16.86
C ALA A 9 -15.28 -24.42 -16.75
N PHE A 10 -14.49 -23.45 -17.19
CA PHE A 10 -13.03 -23.48 -17.08
C PHE A 10 -12.56 -23.63 -15.61
N LEU A 11 -13.12 -22.84 -14.68
CA LEU A 11 -12.79 -22.96 -13.25
C LEU A 11 -13.13 -24.36 -12.70
N LYS A 12 -14.28 -24.95 -13.10
CA LYS A 12 -14.67 -26.30 -12.70
C LYS A 12 -13.69 -27.36 -13.22
N GLU A 13 -13.19 -27.20 -14.45
CA GLU A 13 -12.15 -28.08 -15.02
C GLU A 13 -10.83 -27.95 -14.30
N GLN A 14 -10.37 -26.71 -14.00
CA GLN A 14 -9.15 -26.49 -13.24
C GLN A 14 -9.21 -27.11 -11.84
N LEU A 15 -10.35 -27.03 -11.15
CA LEU A 15 -10.55 -27.67 -9.86
C LEU A 15 -10.50 -29.20 -9.97
N LYS A 16 -11.14 -29.79 -11.00
CA LYS A 16 -11.09 -31.24 -11.26
C LYS A 16 -9.68 -31.70 -11.60
N ALA A 17 -8.91 -30.86 -12.31
CA ALA A 17 -7.50 -31.14 -12.62
C ALA A 17 -6.57 -30.96 -11.41
N GLY A 18 -7.11 -30.55 -10.26
CA GLY A 18 -6.33 -30.42 -9.02
C GLY A 18 -5.51 -29.13 -8.92
N ASN A 19 -5.79 -28.09 -9.75
CA ASN A 19 -5.04 -26.84 -9.72
C ASN A 19 -5.13 -26.16 -8.36
N GLU A 20 -4.03 -26.16 -7.61
CA GLU A 20 -3.97 -25.65 -6.23
C GLU A 20 -4.20 -24.14 -6.13
N LEU A 21 -3.73 -23.36 -7.10
CA LEU A 21 -3.97 -21.92 -7.15
C LEU A 21 -5.47 -21.63 -7.32
N THR A 22 -6.15 -22.36 -8.19
CA THR A 22 -7.59 -22.25 -8.36
C THR A 22 -8.33 -22.63 -7.08
N LYS A 23 -7.96 -23.76 -6.44
CA LYS A 23 -8.55 -24.18 -5.15
C LYS A 23 -8.42 -23.12 -4.08
N LYS A 24 -7.26 -22.47 -3.99
CA LYS A 24 -6.99 -21.40 -3.02
C LYS A 24 -7.96 -20.23 -3.14
N TRP A 25 -8.24 -19.78 -4.36
CA TRP A 25 -9.04 -18.58 -4.63
C TRP A 25 -10.55 -18.86 -4.76
N MET A 26 -10.97 -20.10 -4.58
CA MET A 26 -12.40 -20.42 -4.59
C MET A 26 -13.07 -19.97 -3.29
N PRO A 27 -14.29 -19.41 -3.36
CA PRO A 27 -15.02 -18.96 -2.18
C PRO A 27 -15.29 -20.11 -1.21
N ARG A 28 -15.11 -19.86 0.08
CA ARG A 28 -15.30 -20.85 1.16
C ARG A 28 -16.78 -20.98 1.56
N LEU A 29 -17.17 -22.16 2.03
CA LEU A 29 -18.53 -22.39 2.58
C LEU A 29 -18.70 -21.86 4.01
N THR A 30 -17.91 -20.86 4.38
CA THR A 30 -17.89 -20.20 5.68
C THR A 30 -17.88 -18.67 5.54
N GLY A 31 -18.25 -17.95 6.59
CA GLY A 31 -18.16 -16.51 6.65
C GLY A 31 -18.92 -15.78 5.53
N LYS A 32 -18.37 -14.64 5.08
CA LYS A 32 -18.98 -13.76 4.07
C LYS A 32 -19.05 -14.39 2.68
N GLU A 33 -18.19 -15.36 2.38
CA GLU A 33 -18.09 -16.01 1.07
C GLU A 33 -19.10 -17.14 0.87
N LYS A 34 -19.72 -17.63 1.93
CA LYS A 34 -20.68 -18.76 1.92
C LYS A 34 -21.75 -18.64 0.84
N ARG A 35 -22.28 -17.43 0.62
CA ARG A 35 -23.30 -17.17 -0.40
C ARG A 35 -22.80 -17.46 -1.82
N TYR A 36 -21.54 -17.09 -2.12
CA TYR A 36 -20.94 -17.34 -3.44
C TYR A 36 -20.60 -18.81 -3.64
N ALA A 37 -20.06 -19.46 -2.63
CA ALA A 37 -19.80 -20.90 -2.68
C ALA A 37 -21.09 -21.70 -2.91
N LYS A 38 -22.19 -21.36 -2.24
CA LYS A 38 -23.51 -21.99 -2.47
C LYS A 38 -24.07 -21.72 -3.87
N ALA A 39 -23.86 -20.52 -4.41
CA ALA A 39 -24.25 -20.21 -5.78
C ALA A 39 -23.48 -21.10 -6.79
N LEU A 40 -22.18 -21.27 -6.60
CA LEU A 40 -21.37 -22.16 -7.43
C LEU A 40 -21.82 -23.63 -7.32
N CYS A 41 -22.13 -24.11 -6.13
CA CYS A 41 -22.68 -25.45 -5.94
C CYS A 41 -23.96 -25.64 -6.78
N LYS A 42 -24.87 -24.67 -6.73
CA LYS A 42 -26.11 -24.71 -7.50
C LYS A 42 -25.86 -24.67 -9.02
N MET A 43 -24.99 -23.77 -9.47
CA MET A 43 -24.67 -23.63 -10.91
C MET A 43 -23.93 -24.84 -11.48
N TRP A 44 -23.12 -25.51 -10.67
CA TRP A 44 -22.40 -26.71 -11.09
C TRP A 44 -23.13 -28.02 -10.80
N GLU A 45 -24.33 -27.92 -10.20
CA GLU A 45 -25.16 -29.07 -9.83
C GLU A 45 -24.42 -30.10 -8.96
N ILE A 46 -23.66 -29.58 -7.99
CA ILE A 46 -22.90 -30.40 -7.04
C ILE A 46 -23.32 -30.11 -5.61
N SER A 47 -23.16 -31.11 -4.74
CA SER A 47 -23.40 -30.95 -3.31
C SER A 47 -22.33 -30.08 -2.64
N GLU A 48 -22.65 -29.44 -1.50
CA GLU A 48 -21.67 -28.73 -0.69
C GLU A 48 -20.51 -29.65 -0.24
N LYS A 49 -20.77 -30.94 -0.05
CA LYS A 49 -19.75 -31.95 0.31
C LYS A 49 -18.76 -32.19 -0.83
N GLU A 50 -19.26 -32.28 -2.07
CA GLU A 50 -18.42 -32.39 -3.26
C GLU A 50 -17.63 -31.13 -3.50
N TYR A 51 -18.26 -29.97 -3.36
CA TYR A 51 -17.56 -28.69 -3.49
C TYR A 51 -16.39 -28.60 -2.50
N ARG A 52 -16.60 -28.94 -1.21
CA ARG A 52 -15.53 -28.95 -0.20
C ARG A 52 -14.37 -29.85 -0.59
N LYS A 53 -14.65 -31.00 -1.22
CA LYS A 53 -13.59 -31.90 -1.71
C LYS A 53 -12.82 -31.27 -2.86
N LEU A 54 -13.51 -30.61 -3.80
CA LEU A 54 -12.89 -29.97 -4.96
C LEU A 54 -11.97 -28.81 -4.57
N ILE A 55 -12.36 -28.00 -3.59
CA ILE A 55 -11.58 -26.84 -3.13
C ILE A 55 -10.60 -27.17 -2.00
N LYS A 56 -10.50 -28.43 -1.58
CA LYS A 56 -9.55 -28.84 -0.55
C LYS A 56 -8.14 -28.74 -1.11
N THR A 57 -7.34 -27.81 -0.57
CA THR A 57 -5.92 -27.68 -0.90
C THR A 57 -5.10 -28.72 -0.16
N ASP A 58 -3.99 -29.11 -0.74
CA ASP A 58 -2.96 -29.84 0.00
C ASP A 58 -2.34 -28.93 1.05
N SER A 59 -2.24 -29.39 2.30
CA SER A 59 -1.75 -28.58 3.41
C SER A 59 -0.30 -28.09 3.19
N THR A 60 0.52 -28.84 2.50
CA THR A 60 1.89 -28.47 2.14
C THR A 60 1.90 -27.37 1.09
N VAL A 61 1.03 -27.49 0.08
CA VAL A 61 0.91 -26.45 -0.97
C VAL A 61 0.28 -25.20 -0.40
N GLU A 62 -0.75 -25.32 0.44
CA GLU A 62 -1.39 -24.20 1.13
C GLU A 62 -0.39 -23.45 2.00
N PHE A 63 0.46 -24.16 2.73
CA PHE A 63 1.54 -23.56 3.49
C PHE A 63 2.50 -22.75 2.60
N LYS A 64 2.91 -23.28 1.45
CA LYS A 64 3.81 -22.62 0.49
C LYS A 64 3.16 -21.45 -0.25
N LEU A 65 1.86 -21.53 -0.55
CA LEU A 65 1.12 -20.50 -1.28
C LEU A 65 0.65 -19.34 -0.39
N SER A 66 0.42 -19.60 0.89
CA SER A 66 -0.35 -18.72 1.77
C SER A 66 0.33 -18.47 3.11
N TYR A 67 1.59 -18.06 3.09
CA TYR A 67 2.29 -17.63 4.32
C TYR A 67 1.56 -16.50 5.06
N ALA A 68 0.77 -15.69 4.35
CA ALA A 68 0.10 -14.52 4.90
C ALA A 68 -1.36 -14.78 5.31
N GLU A 69 -2.01 -15.80 4.77
CA GLU A 69 -3.40 -16.10 5.08
C GLU A 69 -3.50 -16.91 6.37
N GLN A 70 -4.03 -16.27 7.37
CA GLN A 70 -4.10 -16.81 8.72
C GLN A 70 -5.54 -16.98 9.15
N GLU A 71 -6.30 -17.68 8.33
CA GLU A 71 -7.57 -18.20 8.80
C GLU A 71 -7.31 -19.27 9.85
N GLU A 72 -8.17 -19.31 10.85
CA GLU A 72 -8.17 -20.35 11.88
C GLU A 72 -8.19 -21.73 11.23
N GLY A 73 -7.21 -22.57 11.56
CA GLY A 73 -7.06 -23.90 10.96
C GLY A 73 -6.09 -24.02 9.81
N THR A 74 -5.40 -22.94 9.42
CA THR A 74 -4.30 -23.07 8.47
C THR A 74 -3.05 -23.65 9.14
N PRO A 75 -2.20 -24.41 8.43
CA PRO A 75 -0.97 -24.95 8.99
C PRO A 75 -0.09 -23.88 9.64
N LEU A 76 -0.05 -22.68 9.07
CA LEU A 76 0.73 -21.58 9.61
C LEU A 76 0.15 -21.05 10.92
N ASN A 77 -1.17 -20.95 11.03
CA ASN A 77 -1.85 -20.54 12.26
C ASN A 77 -1.66 -21.58 13.38
N GLU A 78 -1.77 -22.86 13.06
CA GLU A 78 -1.51 -23.94 14.00
C GLU A 78 -0.06 -23.97 14.48
N LEU A 79 0.89 -23.75 13.57
CA LEU A 79 2.30 -23.66 13.88
C LEU A 79 2.61 -22.52 14.86
N PHE A 80 2.11 -21.32 14.59
CA PHE A 80 2.61 -20.13 15.26
C PHE A 80 1.67 -19.52 16.30
N ASN A 81 0.35 -19.75 16.21
CA ASN A 81 -0.60 -19.20 17.18
C ASN A 81 -1.01 -20.20 18.26
N LYS A 82 -1.08 -21.50 17.95
CA LYS A 82 -1.48 -22.55 18.90
C LYS A 82 -0.28 -23.22 19.57
N GLY A 83 0.94 -22.81 19.26
CA GLY A 83 2.16 -23.39 19.84
C GLY A 83 2.42 -24.84 19.39
N ASN A 84 1.71 -25.32 18.38
CA ASN A 84 1.92 -26.65 17.82
C ASN A 84 3.09 -26.68 16.83
N PHE A 85 4.25 -26.43 17.35
CA PHE A 85 5.49 -26.31 16.57
C PHE A 85 6.12 -27.66 16.16
N LYS A 86 5.41 -28.74 16.32
CA LYS A 86 5.84 -30.06 15.87
C LYS A 86 5.48 -30.35 14.42
N HIS A 87 4.89 -29.37 13.72
CA HIS A 87 4.50 -29.56 12.33
C HIS A 87 5.73 -29.75 11.44
N PRO A 88 5.80 -30.82 10.62
CA PRO A 88 6.99 -31.13 9.82
C PRO A 88 7.35 -30.05 8.80
N LEU A 89 6.39 -29.23 8.37
CA LEU A 89 6.61 -28.12 7.42
C LEU A 89 7.46 -26.96 7.98
N VAL A 90 7.76 -26.92 9.27
CA VAL A 90 8.66 -25.90 9.85
C VAL A 90 10.02 -25.90 9.17
N ASN A 91 10.54 -27.09 8.84
CA ASN A 91 11.83 -27.23 8.18
C ASN A 91 11.80 -26.84 6.70
N GLU A 92 10.60 -26.76 6.11
CA GLU A 92 10.38 -26.35 4.71
C GLU A 92 10.22 -24.84 4.53
N ILE A 93 10.23 -24.05 5.61
CA ILE A 93 10.10 -22.59 5.52
C ILE A 93 11.25 -22.03 4.69
N ASP A 94 10.89 -21.41 3.58
CA ASP A 94 11.78 -20.64 2.73
C ASP A 94 11.51 -19.14 3.01
N PHE A 95 12.42 -18.52 3.77
CA PHE A 95 12.27 -17.11 4.16
C PHE A 95 12.29 -16.16 2.96
N GLU A 96 12.98 -16.51 1.87
CA GLU A 96 13.03 -15.66 0.67
C GLU A 96 11.68 -15.63 -0.08
N LYS A 97 10.86 -16.69 0.07
CA LYS A 97 9.53 -16.77 -0.53
C LYS A 97 8.41 -16.31 0.39
N MET A 98 8.73 -16.10 1.67
CA MET A 98 7.73 -15.68 2.66
C MET A 98 7.38 -14.20 2.47
N PRO A 99 6.08 -13.84 2.31
CA PRO A 99 5.66 -12.45 2.24
C PRO A 99 6.11 -11.65 3.47
N SER A 100 6.62 -10.44 3.24
CA SER A 100 7.21 -9.58 4.28
C SER A 100 6.29 -9.32 5.47
N LEU A 101 4.99 -9.16 5.25
CA LEU A 101 4.00 -8.97 6.33
C LEU A 101 3.85 -10.22 7.21
N ALA A 102 3.84 -11.41 6.61
CA ALA A 102 3.81 -12.66 7.36
C ALA A 102 5.12 -12.86 8.13
N MET A 103 6.26 -12.60 7.49
CA MET A 103 7.57 -12.66 8.13
C MET A 103 7.62 -11.76 9.37
N THR A 104 7.13 -10.52 9.26
CA THR A 104 7.08 -9.58 10.38
C THR A 104 6.23 -10.08 11.52
N LYS A 105 5.06 -10.64 11.23
CA LYS A 105 4.17 -11.19 12.26
C LYS A 105 4.86 -12.28 13.08
N TYR A 106 5.68 -13.09 12.43
CA TYR A 106 6.34 -14.23 13.07
C TYR A 106 7.81 -14.00 13.42
N THR A 107 8.34 -12.79 13.25
CA THR A 107 9.73 -12.46 13.54
C THR A 107 10.16 -12.93 14.95
N HIS A 108 9.30 -12.71 15.96
CA HIS A 108 9.62 -13.14 17.31
C HIS A 108 9.76 -14.67 17.40
N ALA A 109 8.84 -15.43 16.84
CA ALA A 109 8.93 -16.89 16.83
C ALA A 109 10.15 -17.38 16.06
N PHE A 110 10.46 -16.77 14.92
CA PHE A 110 11.66 -17.12 14.14
C PHE A 110 12.96 -16.81 14.86
N SER A 111 13.02 -15.73 15.64
CA SER A 111 14.21 -15.32 16.37
C SER A 111 14.43 -16.08 17.68
N THR A 112 13.40 -16.73 18.24
CA THR A 112 13.48 -17.36 19.57
C THR A 112 13.43 -18.87 19.54
N ARG A 113 12.94 -19.47 18.47
CA ARG A 113 12.82 -20.93 18.38
C ARG A 113 14.16 -21.58 18.02
N GLU A 114 14.52 -22.62 18.75
CA GLU A 114 15.81 -23.34 18.60
C GLU A 114 16.01 -23.89 17.17
N ASP A 115 14.95 -24.38 16.53
CA ASP A 115 14.97 -24.98 15.20
C ASP A 115 14.98 -23.95 14.04
N LEU A 116 14.70 -22.68 14.30
CA LEU A 116 14.58 -21.63 13.28
C LEU A 116 15.55 -20.45 13.47
N LYS A 117 15.97 -20.17 14.70
CA LYS A 117 16.70 -18.93 15.05
C LYS A 117 17.98 -18.74 14.23
N GLU A 118 18.76 -19.80 14.04
CA GLU A 118 20.01 -19.73 13.28
C GLU A 118 19.77 -19.50 11.80
N ARG A 119 18.82 -20.24 11.22
CA ARG A 119 18.42 -20.08 9.81
C ARG A 119 17.84 -18.70 9.53
N PHE A 120 17.04 -18.18 10.47
CA PHE A 120 16.46 -16.85 10.34
C PHE A 120 17.52 -15.75 10.50
N ALA A 121 18.45 -15.89 11.45
CA ALA A 121 19.56 -14.95 11.61
C ALA A 121 20.45 -14.91 10.35
N ASP A 122 20.80 -16.07 9.80
CA ASP A 122 21.54 -16.18 8.54
C ASP A 122 20.80 -15.50 7.37
N TYR A 123 19.49 -15.74 7.26
CA TYR A 123 18.67 -15.04 6.26
C TYR A 123 18.70 -13.52 6.42
N ILE A 124 18.51 -13.00 7.64
CA ILE A 124 18.54 -11.54 7.90
C ILE A 124 19.93 -10.97 7.57
N GLN A 125 21.00 -11.68 7.87
CA GLN A 125 22.35 -11.26 7.51
C GLN A 125 22.54 -11.22 5.98
N LYS A 126 22.05 -12.22 5.27
CA LYS A 126 22.07 -12.23 3.78
C LYS A 126 21.24 -11.08 3.18
N VAL A 127 20.11 -10.72 3.80
CA VAL A 127 19.32 -9.55 3.38
C VAL A 127 20.10 -8.26 3.56
N LYS A 128 20.78 -8.07 4.69
CA LYS A 128 21.67 -6.91 4.94
C LYS A 128 22.77 -6.79 3.88
N GLU A 129 23.34 -7.90 3.49
CA GLU A 129 24.41 -7.98 2.51
C GLU A 129 23.93 -7.95 1.05
N ASN A 130 22.64 -7.76 0.81
CA ASN A 130 22.02 -7.84 -0.51
C ASN A 130 22.18 -9.20 -1.23
N LYS A 131 22.42 -10.28 -0.48
CA LYS A 131 22.56 -11.65 -0.98
C LYS A 131 21.26 -12.43 -0.96
N ALA A 132 20.23 -11.95 -0.26
CA ALA A 132 18.88 -12.49 -0.21
C ALA A 132 17.85 -11.40 -0.41
N LYS A 133 16.70 -11.78 -0.97
CA LYS A 133 15.58 -10.84 -1.21
C LYS A 133 14.53 -10.95 -0.11
N VAL A 134 13.86 -9.84 0.17
CA VAL A 134 12.61 -9.83 0.92
C VAL A 134 11.47 -9.94 -0.06
N HIS A 135 10.69 -11.01 0.02
CA HIS A 135 9.52 -11.17 -0.84
C HIS A 135 8.41 -10.22 -0.40
N THR A 136 8.14 -9.21 -1.21
CA THR A 136 7.08 -8.24 -0.94
C THR A 136 5.96 -8.40 -1.96
N SER A 137 4.74 -8.61 -1.49
CA SER A 137 3.54 -8.58 -2.32
C SER A 137 3.06 -7.17 -2.59
N THR A 138 3.54 -6.20 -1.79
CA THR A 138 3.15 -4.79 -1.86
C THR A 138 4.35 -3.90 -2.15
N THR A 139 4.09 -2.80 -2.82
CA THR A 139 5.06 -1.73 -3.09
C THR A 139 4.82 -0.54 -2.14
N ASP A 140 4.17 -0.79 -1.02
CA ASP A 140 3.64 0.24 -0.14
C ASP A 140 4.62 0.56 0.99
N VAL A 141 5.07 1.81 1.02
CA VAL A 141 5.92 2.34 2.10
C VAL A 141 5.21 2.25 3.45
N TYR A 142 3.89 2.40 3.47
CA TYR A 142 3.09 2.25 4.68
C TYR A 142 3.11 0.82 5.23
N ASP A 143 3.14 -0.18 4.36
CA ASP A 143 3.32 -1.56 4.78
C ASP A 143 4.71 -1.79 5.38
N GLY A 144 5.75 -1.19 4.80
CA GLY A 144 7.09 -1.19 5.39
C GLY A 144 7.11 -0.54 6.79
N TYR A 145 6.46 0.60 6.95
CA TYR A 145 6.34 1.27 8.24
C TYR A 145 5.57 0.41 9.27
N LYS A 146 4.46 -0.21 8.88
CA LYS A 146 3.73 -1.17 9.73
C LYS A 146 4.59 -2.35 10.16
N VAL A 147 5.46 -2.82 9.26
CA VAL A 147 6.45 -3.87 9.58
C VAL A 147 7.39 -3.41 10.68
N ALA A 148 7.97 -2.22 10.54
CA ALA A 148 8.92 -1.67 11.51
C ALA A 148 8.31 -1.42 12.90
N THR A 149 7.03 -1.03 12.95
CA THR A 149 6.38 -0.55 14.19
C THR A 149 5.48 -1.57 14.89
N ARG A 150 5.10 -2.65 14.21
CA ARG A 150 4.13 -3.62 14.74
C ARG A 150 4.73 -4.50 15.84
N GLY A 151 4.18 -4.42 17.06
CA GLY A 151 4.63 -5.22 18.20
C GLY A 151 6.02 -4.82 18.71
N VAL A 152 6.77 -5.78 19.25
CA VAL A 152 8.12 -5.50 19.78
C VAL A 152 9.06 -5.15 18.64
N SER A 153 9.78 -4.04 18.78
CA SER A 153 10.84 -3.64 17.84
C SER A 153 11.98 -4.65 17.85
N SER A 154 12.51 -4.96 16.68
CA SER A 154 13.69 -5.80 16.55
C SER A 154 14.49 -5.38 15.33
N GLU A 155 15.81 -5.60 15.37
CA GLU A 155 16.70 -5.32 14.24
C GLU A 155 16.26 -6.03 12.96
N ALA A 156 15.78 -7.26 13.06
CA ALA A 156 15.27 -8.02 11.91
C ALA A 156 14.08 -7.30 11.23
N LYS A 157 13.17 -6.71 12.01
CA LYS A 157 12.05 -5.94 11.47
C LYS A 157 12.50 -4.69 10.75
N GLU A 158 13.46 -3.97 11.27
CA GLU A 158 14.03 -2.77 10.64
C GLU A 158 14.71 -3.12 9.32
N VAL A 159 15.50 -4.21 9.30
CA VAL A 159 16.13 -4.71 8.07
C VAL A 159 15.09 -5.04 7.01
N ILE A 160 14.04 -5.78 7.38
CA ILE A 160 12.95 -6.14 6.46
C ILE A 160 12.22 -4.88 5.98
N ALA A 161 11.89 -3.94 6.87
CA ALA A 161 11.18 -2.72 6.54
C ALA A 161 11.98 -1.83 5.59
N ASN A 162 13.26 -1.60 5.88
CA ASN A 162 14.14 -0.82 5.02
C ASN A 162 14.25 -1.46 3.63
N LYS A 163 14.36 -2.79 3.57
CA LYS A 163 14.46 -3.50 2.30
C LYS A 163 13.19 -3.44 1.45
N ILE A 164 12.01 -3.41 2.08
CA ILE A 164 10.73 -3.19 1.38
C ILE A 164 10.74 -1.85 0.63
N VAL A 165 11.32 -0.83 1.25
CA VAL A 165 11.40 0.52 0.65
C VAL A 165 12.50 0.60 -0.41
N ASP A 166 13.68 0.06 -0.13
CA ASP A 166 14.83 0.13 -1.03
C ASP A 166 14.61 -0.63 -2.33
N ASP A 167 14.03 -1.82 -2.26
CA ASP A 167 13.81 -2.67 -3.44
C ASP A 167 12.65 -2.20 -4.32
N LYS A 168 11.72 -1.46 -3.78
CA LYS A 168 10.48 -1.07 -4.46
C LYS A 168 10.12 0.39 -4.23
N THR A 169 11.11 1.26 -4.22
CA THR A 169 10.89 2.69 -4.04
C THR A 169 9.84 3.19 -5.02
N ILE A 170 8.67 3.49 -4.52
CA ILE A 170 7.57 4.10 -5.26
C ILE A 170 7.90 5.60 -5.37
N GLY A 171 9.06 5.89 -5.89
CA GLY A 171 9.44 7.27 -6.10
C GLY A 171 9.10 7.65 -7.52
N VAL A 172 8.38 8.73 -7.67
CA VAL A 172 8.10 9.37 -8.95
C VAL A 172 8.90 10.65 -9.02
N GLU A 173 9.74 10.77 -10.04
CA GLU A 173 10.46 12.02 -10.28
C GLU A 173 9.49 13.07 -10.81
N MET A 174 9.21 14.07 -9.99
CA MET A 174 8.26 15.14 -10.30
C MET A 174 8.71 16.47 -9.75
N ASN A 175 8.38 17.54 -10.46
CA ASN A 175 8.47 18.89 -9.93
C ASN A 175 7.21 19.17 -9.08
N ALA A 176 7.19 18.63 -7.86
CA ALA A 176 6.01 18.64 -7.00
C ALA A 176 6.36 18.78 -5.53
N ILE A 177 5.38 19.27 -4.74
CA ILE A 177 5.38 19.16 -3.30
C ILE A 177 4.07 18.54 -2.82
N CYS A 178 4.17 17.59 -1.88
CA CYS A 178 3.02 17.01 -1.23
C CYS A 178 2.55 17.84 -0.06
N ILE A 179 1.24 17.97 0.04
CA ILE A 179 0.52 18.67 1.11
C ILE A 179 -0.36 17.61 1.78
N VAL A 180 0.01 17.22 2.98
CA VAL A 180 -0.62 16.12 3.72
C VAL A 180 -1.53 16.69 4.78
N ASP A 181 -2.80 16.35 4.68
CA ASP A 181 -3.79 16.60 5.72
C ASP A 181 -3.52 15.67 6.92
N SER A 182 -3.28 16.29 8.08
CA SER A 182 -3.07 15.59 9.36
C SER A 182 -4.19 15.84 10.37
N SER A 183 -5.35 16.31 9.90
CA SER A 183 -6.53 16.56 10.73
C SER A 183 -7.09 15.28 11.37
N GLY A 184 -7.98 15.46 12.35
CA GLY A 184 -8.52 14.36 13.13
C GLY A 184 -9.26 13.29 12.31
N SER A 185 -9.95 13.68 11.24
CA SER A 185 -10.67 12.78 10.32
C SER A 185 -9.75 11.84 9.57
N MET A 186 -8.50 12.24 9.31
CA MET A 186 -7.47 11.40 8.69
C MET A 186 -7.00 10.25 9.58
N GLY A 187 -7.42 10.19 10.83
CA GLY A 187 -7.12 9.12 11.78
C GLY A 187 -6.18 9.54 12.89
N TRP A 188 -6.76 10.11 13.92
CA TRP A 188 -6.05 10.50 15.14
C TRP A 188 -5.38 9.30 15.80
N GLY A 189 -4.12 9.47 16.18
CA GLY A 189 -3.34 8.41 16.81
C GLY A 189 -2.40 7.67 15.86
N GLY A 190 -2.28 8.10 14.61
CA GLY A 190 -1.22 7.81 13.62
C GLY A 190 -0.92 6.36 13.28
N TYR A 191 -1.32 5.44 14.11
CA TYR A 191 -0.83 4.06 14.10
C TYR A 191 -1.92 3.01 13.90
N ASN A 192 -3.14 3.47 13.58
CA ASN A 192 -4.22 2.54 13.33
C ASN A 192 -4.01 1.88 11.96
N LYS A 193 -4.26 0.60 11.89
CA LYS A 193 -3.93 -0.33 10.80
C LYS A 193 -4.41 0.11 9.40
N ASP A 194 -5.36 1.05 9.34
CA ASP A 194 -6.01 1.53 8.14
C ASP A 194 -6.19 3.06 8.14
N SER A 195 -5.31 3.83 8.83
CA SER A 195 -5.46 5.28 8.87
C SER A 195 -5.21 5.92 7.50
N LEU A 196 -6.07 6.84 7.11
CA LEU A 196 -5.90 7.63 5.89
C LEU A 196 -4.59 8.42 5.95
N LEU A 197 -4.21 8.92 7.13
CA LEU A 197 -2.95 9.60 7.39
C LEU A 197 -1.73 8.74 7.04
N GLY A 198 -1.76 7.46 7.42
CA GLY A 198 -0.69 6.53 7.08
C GLY A 198 -0.52 6.33 5.58
N ARG A 199 -1.63 6.25 4.87
CA ARG A 199 -1.64 6.15 3.40
C ARG A 199 -1.17 7.44 2.75
N ALA A 200 -1.59 8.60 3.26
CA ALA A 200 -1.15 9.91 2.80
C ALA A 200 0.37 10.06 2.90
N TYR A 201 0.96 9.74 4.06
CA TYR A 201 2.40 9.80 4.24
C TYR A 201 3.16 8.79 3.38
N SER A 202 2.59 7.63 3.07
CA SER A 202 3.20 6.67 2.14
C SER A 202 3.35 7.26 0.73
N ILE A 203 2.29 7.88 0.21
CA ILE A 203 2.31 8.56 -1.08
C ILE A 203 3.29 9.74 -1.05
N ALA A 204 3.18 10.58 -0.01
CA ALA A 204 4.02 11.76 0.14
C ALA A 204 5.51 11.42 0.24
N TYR A 205 5.86 10.36 0.97
CA TYR A 205 7.22 9.85 1.05
C TYR A 205 7.75 9.47 -0.33
N GLY A 206 7.01 8.64 -1.08
CA GLY A 206 7.43 8.19 -2.40
C GLY A 206 7.67 9.34 -3.39
N ILE A 207 6.86 10.40 -3.33
CA ILE A 207 7.02 11.58 -4.19
C ILE A 207 8.17 12.46 -3.68
N ALA A 208 8.23 12.74 -2.38
CA ALA A 208 9.18 13.69 -1.80
C ALA A 208 10.63 13.25 -1.96
N ILE A 209 10.94 11.95 -1.85
CA ILE A 209 12.32 11.44 -2.00
C ILE A 209 12.89 11.61 -3.42
N LYS A 210 12.03 11.77 -4.43
CA LYS A 210 12.42 12.00 -5.83
C LYS A 210 11.91 13.35 -6.37
N SER A 211 11.38 14.21 -5.52
CA SER A 211 10.94 15.54 -5.95
C SER A 211 12.13 16.37 -6.45
N THR A 212 11.98 16.94 -7.64
CA THR A 212 12.94 17.90 -8.19
C THR A 212 12.71 19.33 -7.68
N TYR A 213 11.54 19.58 -7.10
CA TYR A 213 11.20 20.89 -6.52
C TYR A 213 11.64 21.02 -5.06
N ALA A 214 11.23 20.10 -4.21
CA ALA A 214 11.47 20.10 -2.77
C ALA A 214 11.91 18.71 -2.28
N PRO A 215 13.17 18.30 -2.57
CA PRO A 215 13.66 16.98 -2.20
C PRO A 215 13.55 16.73 -0.69
N ASN A 216 13.00 15.59 -0.32
CA ASN A 216 12.80 15.18 1.06
C ASN A 216 11.93 16.14 1.91
N GLN A 217 11.04 16.91 1.28
CA GLN A 217 10.16 17.83 1.98
C GLN A 217 8.69 17.56 1.68
N VAL A 218 7.86 17.74 2.70
CA VAL A 218 6.41 17.68 2.62
C VAL A 218 5.82 18.82 3.45
N ILE A 219 4.66 19.33 3.07
CA ILE A 219 3.87 20.22 3.92
C ILE A 219 2.85 19.34 4.63
N SER A 220 2.89 19.31 5.95
CA SER A 220 1.84 18.66 6.75
C SER A 220 1.01 19.74 7.41
N PHE A 221 -0.32 19.62 7.38
CA PHE A 221 -1.20 20.64 7.92
C PHE A 221 -2.40 20.05 8.66
N SER A 222 -2.83 20.79 9.64
CA SER A 222 -4.10 20.67 10.32
C SER A 222 -4.59 22.11 10.57
N SER A 223 -4.56 22.64 11.80
CA SER A 223 -4.81 24.08 12.04
C SER A 223 -3.68 24.96 11.53
N ARG A 224 -2.46 24.46 11.43
CA ARG A 224 -1.27 25.21 10.99
C ARG A 224 -0.43 24.37 10.04
N PRO A 225 -0.09 24.88 8.85
CA PRO A 225 0.81 24.20 7.96
C PRO A 225 2.25 24.28 8.45
N GLN A 226 2.99 23.19 8.30
CA GLN A 226 4.41 23.10 8.62
C GLN A 226 5.15 22.41 7.49
N LEU A 227 6.27 23.00 7.08
CA LEU A 227 7.19 22.34 6.15
C LEU A 227 8.04 21.33 6.92
N MET A 228 7.81 20.06 6.67
CA MET A 228 8.50 18.95 7.30
C MET A 228 9.61 18.43 6.39
N THR A 229 10.76 18.11 6.99
CA THR A 229 11.86 17.48 6.27
C THR A 229 11.94 16.02 6.65
N ILE A 230 11.92 15.13 5.66
CA ILE A 230 12.09 13.68 5.85
C ILE A 230 13.53 13.42 6.27
N LYS A 231 13.73 12.93 7.48
CA LYS A 231 15.04 12.69 8.09
C LYS A 231 15.02 11.44 8.97
N GLY A 232 16.19 10.81 9.13
CA GLY A 232 16.38 9.62 9.95
C GLY A 232 17.12 8.54 9.17
N ASN A 233 17.61 7.54 9.89
CA ASN A 233 18.37 6.41 9.36
C ASN A 233 17.47 5.20 9.07
N THR A 234 16.40 5.06 9.83
CA THR A 234 15.42 3.98 9.67
C THR A 234 14.16 4.47 8.94
N LEU A 235 13.42 3.55 8.31
CA LEU A 235 12.14 3.89 7.70
C LEU A 235 11.16 4.46 8.71
N LYS A 236 11.17 3.95 9.93
CA LYS A 236 10.34 4.45 11.03
C LYS A 236 10.64 5.92 11.31
N GLU A 237 11.90 6.28 11.52
CA GLU A 237 12.30 7.67 11.79
C GLU A 237 11.93 8.61 10.62
N LYS A 238 12.20 8.19 9.38
CA LYS A 238 11.86 8.96 8.18
C LYS A 238 10.36 9.23 8.10
N TYR A 239 9.56 8.20 8.38
CA TYR A 239 8.11 8.31 8.33
C TYR A 239 7.55 9.21 9.45
N GLU A 240 8.03 9.00 10.68
CA GLU A 240 7.61 9.80 11.84
C GLU A 240 8.06 11.27 11.74
N SER A 241 9.15 11.54 11.00
CA SER A 241 9.62 12.92 10.78
C SER A 241 8.68 13.78 9.92
N MET A 242 7.72 13.19 9.24
CA MET A 242 6.67 13.89 8.48
C MET A 242 5.48 14.32 9.35
N TYR A 243 5.36 13.81 10.57
CA TYR A 243 4.22 14.03 11.43
C TYR A 243 4.41 15.28 12.32
N THR A 244 3.44 16.18 12.31
CA THR A 244 3.51 17.44 13.06
C THR A 244 3.08 17.33 14.52
N GLY A 245 2.36 16.28 14.90
CA GLY A 245 1.67 16.17 16.20
C GLY A 245 0.37 16.95 16.30
N ASP A 246 0.04 17.81 15.32
CA ASP A 246 -1.22 18.54 15.25
C ASP A 246 -2.27 17.74 14.45
N CYS A 247 -3.44 17.52 15.04
CA CYS A 247 -4.55 16.76 14.48
C CYS A 247 -5.89 17.45 14.71
N SER A 248 -5.90 18.78 14.78
CA SER A 248 -7.09 19.58 15.06
C SER A 248 -7.95 19.81 13.81
N ASN A 249 -8.06 21.04 13.35
CA ASN A 249 -8.90 21.43 12.23
C ASN A 249 -8.25 21.19 10.86
N THR A 250 -9.01 21.39 9.76
CA THR A 250 -8.54 21.22 8.38
C THR A 250 -8.51 22.57 7.66
N ASP A 251 -7.58 23.44 8.06
CA ASP A 251 -7.46 24.81 7.52
C ASP A 251 -6.52 24.86 6.30
N PHE A 252 -7.04 24.47 5.14
CA PHE A 252 -6.30 24.54 3.89
C PHE A 252 -5.99 25.98 3.44
N GLY A 253 -6.78 26.97 3.88
CA GLY A 253 -6.52 28.37 3.59
C GLY A 253 -5.14 28.83 4.05
N ARG A 254 -4.70 28.39 5.21
CA ARG A 254 -3.34 28.67 5.73
C ARG A 254 -2.23 28.01 4.94
N VAL A 255 -2.49 26.85 4.36
CA VAL A 255 -1.52 26.22 3.44
C VAL A 255 -1.31 27.14 2.25
N MET A 256 -2.38 27.69 1.68
CA MET A 256 -2.29 28.59 0.54
C MET A 256 -1.57 29.90 0.92
N GLU A 257 -1.74 30.39 2.14
CA GLU A 257 -0.98 31.55 2.65
C GLU A 257 0.52 31.26 2.76
N LEU A 258 0.89 30.07 3.27
CA LEU A 258 2.28 29.62 3.30
C LEU A 258 2.88 29.60 1.89
N LEU A 259 2.16 29.04 0.92
CA LEU A 259 2.60 28.90 -0.47
C LEU A 259 2.80 30.24 -1.18
N ARG A 260 2.08 31.30 -0.80
CA ARG A 260 2.29 32.67 -1.34
C ARG A 260 3.70 33.20 -1.08
N GLY A 261 4.35 32.77 0.00
CA GLY A 261 5.70 33.17 0.37
C GLY A 261 6.82 32.46 -0.41
N LEU A 262 6.48 31.52 -1.32
CA LEU A 262 7.48 30.77 -2.07
C LEU A 262 8.19 31.65 -3.10
N LYS A 263 9.51 31.45 -3.21
CA LYS A 263 10.34 32.12 -4.24
C LYS A 263 10.33 31.39 -5.59
N LYS A 264 10.01 30.11 -5.58
CA LYS A 264 9.86 29.24 -6.75
C LYS A 264 8.53 28.51 -6.64
N TYR A 265 7.94 28.15 -7.75
CA TYR A 265 6.65 27.48 -7.81
C TYR A 265 6.82 26.07 -8.37
N PRO A 266 6.21 25.05 -7.75
CA PRO A 266 6.22 23.70 -8.29
C PRO A 266 5.30 23.58 -9.51
N GLU A 267 5.54 22.58 -10.34
CA GLU A 267 4.59 22.21 -11.40
C GLU A 267 3.29 21.62 -10.81
N TYR A 268 3.42 20.85 -9.71
CA TYR A 268 2.27 20.24 -9.04
C TYR A 268 2.27 20.48 -7.53
N LEU A 269 1.12 20.85 -7.01
CA LEU A 269 0.76 20.76 -5.60
C LEU A 269 -0.11 19.51 -5.40
N ILE A 270 0.34 18.52 -4.65
CA ILE A 270 -0.39 17.26 -4.45
C ILE A 270 -0.99 17.26 -3.04
N VAL A 271 -2.32 17.45 -2.98
CA VAL A 271 -3.07 17.51 -1.73
C VAL A 271 -3.63 16.13 -1.41
N LEU A 272 -3.17 15.54 -0.32
CA LEU A 272 -3.55 14.23 0.18
C LEU A 272 -4.45 14.40 1.40
N SER A 273 -5.76 14.18 1.25
CA SER A 273 -6.78 14.48 2.25
C SER A 273 -7.99 13.57 2.09
N ASP A 274 -8.89 13.56 3.05
CA ASP A 274 -10.25 13.03 2.92
C ASP A 274 -11.23 14.08 2.36
N MET A 275 -10.73 15.26 2.00
CA MET A 275 -11.44 16.40 1.39
C MET A 275 -12.47 17.08 2.32
N GLU A 276 -12.38 16.89 3.62
CA GLU A 276 -13.21 17.57 4.61
C GLU A 276 -12.52 18.87 5.08
N PHE A 277 -12.57 19.92 4.24
CA PHE A 277 -11.92 21.19 4.52
C PHE A 277 -12.86 22.15 5.27
N ASP A 278 -12.26 22.96 6.17
CA ASP A 278 -12.96 24.05 6.85
C ASP A 278 -13.42 25.15 5.87
N VAL A 279 -14.42 25.89 6.29
CA VAL A 279 -14.99 27.01 5.51
C VAL A 279 -13.94 28.10 5.25
N GLY A 280 -13.88 28.59 4.02
CA GLY A 280 -12.96 29.68 3.61
C GLY A 280 -11.74 29.23 2.81
N SER A 281 -11.46 27.95 2.72
CA SER A 281 -10.32 27.40 1.98
C SER A 281 -10.30 27.77 0.48
N ASN A 282 -11.48 27.88 -0.15
CA ASN A 282 -11.58 28.17 -1.60
C ASN A 282 -11.05 29.56 -1.95
N ARG A 283 -11.43 30.61 -1.21
CA ARG A 283 -10.98 31.98 -1.49
C ARG A 283 -9.45 32.11 -1.45
N SER A 284 -8.82 31.53 -0.45
CA SER A 284 -7.35 31.54 -0.34
C SER A 284 -6.68 30.74 -1.46
N LYS A 285 -7.31 29.66 -1.93
CA LYS A 285 -6.84 28.86 -3.07
C LYS A 285 -6.83 29.70 -4.35
N GLU A 286 -7.94 30.29 -4.72
CA GLU A 286 -8.09 31.10 -5.94
C GLU A 286 -7.11 32.27 -5.97
N GLU A 287 -7.01 33.01 -4.86
CA GLU A 287 -6.08 34.12 -4.76
C GLU A 287 -4.61 33.67 -4.91
N THR A 288 -4.23 32.54 -4.31
CA THR A 288 -2.87 32.03 -4.42
C THR A 288 -2.56 31.56 -5.83
N MET A 289 -3.49 30.85 -6.49
CA MET A 289 -3.34 30.41 -7.87
C MET A 289 -3.23 31.59 -8.83
N ARG A 290 -4.00 32.67 -8.58
CA ARG A 290 -3.89 33.92 -9.33
C ARG A 290 -2.51 34.56 -9.18
N ILE A 291 -1.93 34.54 -7.97
CA ILE A 291 -0.58 35.04 -7.72
C ILE A 291 0.45 34.20 -8.48
N PHE A 292 0.35 32.87 -8.44
CA PHE A 292 1.25 31.99 -9.18
C PHE A 292 1.20 32.28 -10.68
N LYS A 293 0.02 32.37 -11.26
CA LYS A 293 -0.18 32.72 -12.68
C LYS A 293 0.41 34.07 -13.04
N LYS A 294 0.25 35.09 -12.16
CA LYS A 294 0.85 36.40 -12.36
C LYS A 294 2.38 36.38 -12.41
N HIS A 295 3.00 35.40 -11.74
CA HIS A 295 4.44 35.18 -11.78
C HIS A 295 4.87 34.18 -12.87
N GLY A 296 3.98 33.86 -13.84
CA GLY A 296 4.27 32.96 -14.94
C GLY A 296 4.34 31.47 -14.58
N ALA A 297 3.81 31.08 -13.42
CA ALA A 297 3.75 29.68 -13.01
C ALA A 297 2.46 29.03 -13.49
N GLU A 298 2.59 27.85 -14.12
CA GLU A 298 1.47 26.98 -14.53
C GLU A 298 1.26 25.85 -13.53
N THR A 299 1.33 26.19 -12.25
CA THR A 299 1.15 25.20 -11.16
C THR A 299 -0.26 24.62 -11.19
N LYS A 300 -0.38 23.30 -11.15
CA LYS A 300 -1.63 22.56 -11.06
C LYS A 300 -1.79 21.94 -9.67
N ILE A 301 -3.02 21.86 -9.19
CA ILE A 301 -3.32 21.16 -7.95
C ILE A 301 -3.87 19.78 -8.29
N ILE A 302 -3.27 18.76 -7.67
CA ILE A 302 -3.79 17.40 -7.69
C ILE A 302 -4.49 17.17 -6.34
N TRP A 303 -5.80 17.09 -6.39
CA TRP A 303 -6.63 16.75 -5.23
C TRP A 303 -6.77 15.25 -5.14
N TRP A 304 -6.14 14.63 -4.18
CA TRP A 304 -6.18 13.18 -4.00
C TRP A 304 -6.98 12.82 -2.75
N ASN A 305 -8.26 12.48 -2.99
CA ASN A 305 -9.17 12.00 -1.96
C ASN A 305 -8.82 10.56 -1.57
N LEU A 306 -8.37 10.35 -0.35
CA LEU A 306 -8.01 9.04 0.18
C LEU A 306 -9.20 8.30 0.82
N ASN A 307 -10.31 9.00 1.01
CA ASN A 307 -11.55 8.46 1.56
C ASN A 307 -12.54 8.17 0.44
N ASP A 308 -12.70 6.90 0.09
CA ASP A 308 -13.62 6.46 -0.97
C ASP A 308 -15.10 6.82 -0.70
N ARG A 309 -15.44 7.24 0.51
CA ARG A 309 -16.81 7.51 0.95
C ARG A 309 -17.24 8.95 0.72
N ASN A 310 -16.30 9.89 0.73
CA ASN A 310 -16.60 11.31 0.54
C ASN A 310 -16.53 11.68 -0.93
N LYS A 311 -17.64 12.19 -1.44
CA LYS A 311 -17.79 12.61 -2.84
C LYS A 311 -17.61 14.11 -3.04
N THR A 312 -17.47 14.88 -1.97
CA THR A 312 -17.29 16.33 -2.04
C THR A 312 -15.82 16.65 -2.26
N GLY A 313 -15.42 16.75 -3.51
CA GLY A 313 -14.16 17.38 -3.88
C GLY A 313 -14.36 18.87 -4.16
N PRO A 314 -13.29 19.68 -4.19
CA PRO A 314 -13.38 21.04 -4.68
C PRO A 314 -13.89 21.06 -6.13
N GLU A 315 -14.66 22.07 -6.47
CA GLU A 315 -15.19 22.21 -7.84
C GLU A 315 -14.06 22.37 -8.86
N PHE A 316 -14.30 21.88 -10.09
CA PHE A 316 -13.40 22.12 -11.21
C PHE A 316 -13.26 23.62 -11.43
N ASP A 317 -12.05 24.07 -11.57
CA ASP A 317 -11.72 25.48 -11.78
C ASP A 317 -10.90 25.72 -13.05
N GLU A 318 -10.69 26.99 -13.37
CA GLU A 318 -9.97 27.44 -14.56
C GLU A 318 -8.45 27.12 -14.56
N TYR A 319 -7.91 26.57 -13.47
CA TYR A 319 -6.49 26.30 -13.28
C TYR A 319 -6.08 24.88 -13.71
N GLY A 320 -7.01 24.08 -14.23
CA GLY A 320 -6.73 22.74 -14.72
C GLY A 320 -6.40 21.74 -13.63
N ASN A 321 -7.12 21.83 -12.50
CA ASN A 321 -6.95 20.91 -11.39
C ASN A 321 -7.29 19.46 -11.76
N ILE A 322 -6.62 18.52 -11.10
CA ILE A 322 -6.78 17.09 -11.31
C ILE A 322 -7.36 16.49 -10.03
N TYR A 323 -8.34 15.59 -10.20
CA TYR A 323 -9.01 14.94 -9.08
C TYR A 323 -8.75 13.44 -9.13
N LEU A 324 -8.22 12.90 -8.04
CA LEU A 324 -7.95 11.48 -7.85
C LEU A 324 -8.72 10.99 -6.63
N SER A 325 -9.15 9.74 -6.64
CA SER A 325 -9.85 9.11 -5.53
C SER A 325 -9.34 7.72 -5.26
N GLY A 326 -9.34 7.33 -3.99
CA GLY A 326 -8.93 6.03 -3.50
C GLY A 326 -7.42 5.88 -3.29
N TYR A 327 -7.07 4.79 -2.61
CA TYR A 327 -5.68 4.47 -2.32
C TYR A 327 -5.17 3.41 -3.31
N ASN A 328 -4.62 3.86 -4.42
CA ASN A 328 -4.00 2.99 -5.42
C ASN A 328 -2.67 3.58 -5.89
N LEU A 329 -1.59 2.94 -5.50
CA LEU A 329 -0.23 3.38 -5.83
C LEU A 329 0.11 3.28 -7.33
N GLN A 330 -0.67 2.56 -8.13
CA GLN A 330 -0.51 2.57 -9.58
C GLN A 330 -0.78 3.96 -10.19
N ILE A 331 -1.55 4.80 -9.48
CA ILE A 331 -1.77 6.20 -9.86
C ILE A 331 -0.44 6.96 -9.91
N LEU A 332 0.56 6.62 -9.08
CA LEU A 332 1.89 7.23 -9.14
C LEU A 332 2.56 7.05 -10.50
N LYS A 333 2.32 5.92 -11.17
CA LYS A 333 2.83 5.69 -12.53
C LYS A 333 2.14 6.56 -13.57
N LEU A 334 0.87 6.91 -13.35
CA LEU A 334 0.18 7.90 -14.20
C LEU A 334 0.75 9.30 -14.01
N LEU A 335 1.07 9.67 -12.76
CA LEU A 335 1.74 10.94 -12.45
C LEU A 335 3.09 11.04 -13.15
N GLU A 336 3.89 9.97 -13.14
CA GLU A 336 5.19 9.89 -13.81
C GLU A 336 5.08 10.14 -15.32
N ASN A 337 3.97 9.72 -15.91
CA ASN A 337 3.68 9.92 -17.34
C ASN A 337 2.81 11.18 -17.59
N LYS A 338 2.77 12.13 -16.65
CA LYS A 338 2.01 13.38 -16.76
C LYS A 338 0.54 13.17 -17.14
N PHE A 339 -0.07 12.09 -16.66
CA PHE A 339 -1.44 11.64 -16.98
C PHE A 339 -1.68 11.28 -18.44
N ASP A 340 -0.63 11.05 -19.23
CA ASP A 340 -0.78 10.49 -20.56
C ASP A 340 -1.14 9.00 -20.47
N MET A 341 -2.43 8.71 -20.63
CA MET A 341 -2.97 7.37 -20.58
C MET A 341 -2.47 6.49 -21.73
N THR A 342 -2.20 7.07 -22.90
CA THR A 342 -1.67 6.35 -24.05
C THR A 342 -0.27 5.86 -23.74
N LEU A 343 0.59 6.75 -23.29
CA LEU A 343 1.97 6.42 -22.89
C LEU A 343 2.00 5.39 -21.74
N TYR A 344 1.07 5.49 -20.81
CA TYR A 344 0.94 4.53 -19.70
C TYR A 344 0.54 3.14 -20.18
N ILE A 345 -0.44 3.06 -21.09
CA ILE A 345 -0.91 1.79 -21.68
C ILE A 345 0.20 1.17 -22.53
N ASP A 346 0.89 1.96 -23.34
CA ASP A 346 1.99 1.49 -24.19
C ASP A 346 3.13 0.86 -23.36
N LYS A 347 3.52 1.50 -22.26
CA LYS A 347 4.50 0.93 -21.32
C LYS A 347 4.05 -0.38 -20.68
N ILE A 348 2.75 -0.52 -20.38
CA ILE A 348 2.20 -1.79 -19.91
C ILE A 348 2.27 -2.84 -21.01
N LEU A 349 1.84 -2.51 -22.22
CA LEU A 349 1.83 -3.42 -23.36
C LEU A 349 3.24 -3.87 -23.73
N GLU A 350 4.24 -2.99 -23.70
CA GLU A 350 5.64 -3.35 -23.92
C GLU A 350 6.16 -4.38 -22.91
N LYS A 351 5.75 -4.26 -21.65
CA LYS A 351 6.10 -5.24 -20.62
C LYS A 351 5.55 -6.63 -20.93
N TYR A 352 4.32 -6.69 -21.45
CA TYR A 352 3.66 -7.95 -21.79
C TYR A 352 4.00 -8.47 -23.18
N LYS A 353 4.45 -7.63 -24.13
CA LYS A 353 4.94 -8.07 -25.45
C LYS A 353 6.16 -8.98 -25.37
N LYS A 354 6.96 -8.86 -24.31
CA LYS A 354 8.12 -9.74 -24.06
C LYS A 354 7.73 -11.14 -23.59
N ASP A 355 6.50 -11.29 -23.08
CA ASP A 355 5.98 -12.56 -22.56
C ASP A 355 5.05 -13.26 -23.55
N ILE A 356 4.75 -12.63 -24.68
CA ILE A 356 3.89 -13.16 -25.75
C ILE A 356 4.73 -13.18 -27.03
N ASP A 357 5.54 -14.21 -27.20
CA ASP A 357 6.06 -14.59 -28.51
C ASP A 357 4.89 -15.14 -29.32
N PHE A 358 4.50 -14.40 -30.34
CA PHE A 358 3.59 -14.88 -31.38
C PHE A 358 4.40 -15.60 -32.46
#